data_c5102152665d235e6c147f0d540d9ce1
#
_entry.id   c5102152665d235e6c147f0d540d9ce1
#
_cell.length_a   1.000
_cell.length_b   1.000
_cell.length_c   1.000
_cell.angle_alpha   90.00
_cell.angle_beta   90.00
_cell.angle_gamma   90.00
#
_symmetry.space_group_name_H-M   'P 1'
#
loop_
_entity.id
_entity.type
_entity.pdbx_description
1 polymer ?
#
loop_
_entity_poly.entity_id
_entity_poly.type
_entity_poly.pdbx_seq_one_letter_code
_entity_poly.pdbx_strand_id
1 'polypeptide(L)'
;MSFISADQLATVAAVADTGSFDRAGQRLNVTTSAISQRVKALERALGQVLIRRGTPCRLTPAGTVVLRHARQAALLEAELRAELAAADGTSGGPAGGVELPVAVNADSLATWFPAVFDQAAAWPGVRLALHVEDEEHTAGLLRDGVVLGAVSADPAPVHGCRRQALTTMTYRPYARADLLAAATGRHGPDLRTLPPVRYDAKDDLQDRALRAAGVTEAVPGPRIPNSQAFVAAVLAGLGWGMLPAAQLPAGHGLVEVPGLAPVVRRLFWHRWKLDSAWLDRLTDAVVAAARAAD
;
A
#
# COMPACT_ATOMS: atom_id res chain seq x y z
N MET A 1 -3.97 8.74 38.22
CA MET A 1 -4.15 8.13 36.87
C MET A 1 -3.18 8.83 35.94
N SER A 2 -2.23 8.13 35.40
CA SER A 2 -1.28 8.70 34.40
C SER A 2 -1.99 8.75 33.05
N PHE A 3 -2.34 9.94 32.60
CA PHE A 3 -2.91 10.11 31.26
C PHE A 3 -1.78 10.09 30.23
N ILE A 4 -1.94 9.30 29.16
CA ILE A 4 -1.08 9.34 27.98
C ILE A 4 -1.32 10.69 27.29
N SER A 5 -0.25 11.50 27.10
CA SER A 5 -0.40 12.79 26.42
C SER A 5 -0.31 12.67 24.90
N ALA A 6 -0.93 13.61 24.18
CA ALA A 6 -0.81 13.71 22.73
C ALA A 6 0.66 13.83 22.27
N ASP A 7 1.47 14.58 23.01
CA ASP A 7 2.91 14.72 22.77
C ASP A 7 3.69 13.40 22.86
N GLN A 8 3.31 12.53 23.79
CA GLN A 8 3.93 11.20 23.93
C GLN A 8 3.55 10.30 22.76
N LEU A 9 2.28 10.34 22.35
CA LEU A 9 1.78 9.59 21.18
C LEU A 9 2.46 10.08 19.90
N ALA A 10 2.52 11.39 19.67
CA ALA A 10 3.20 11.99 18.53
C ALA A 10 4.70 11.63 18.49
N THR A 11 5.33 11.53 19.67
CA THR A 11 6.75 11.13 19.77
C THR A 11 6.96 9.69 19.31
N VAL A 12 6.10 8.74 19.72
CA VAL A 12 6.21 7.34 19.27
C VAL A 12 6.00 7.23 17.76
N ALA A 13 5.00 7.95 17.22
CA ALA A 13 4.76 8.01 15.77
C ALA A 13 5.96 8.56 15.01
N ALA A 14 6.53 9.68 15.46
CA ALA A 14 7.70 10.29 14.81
C ALA A 14 8.93 9.37 14.83
N VAL A 15 9.20 8.65 15.93
CA VAL A 15 10.30 7.67 16.00
C VAL A 15 10.03 6.48 15.09
N ALA A 16 8.80 5.99 15.03
CA ALA A 16 8.42 4.90 14.14
C ALA A 16 8.63 5.25 12.66
N ASP A 17 8.18 6.45 12.25
CA ASP A 17 8.26 6.91 10.86
C ASP A 17 9.70 7.20 10.42
N THR A 18 10.52 7.74 11.33
CA THR A 18 11.89 8.15 10.99
C THR A 18 12.94 7.07 11.27
N GLY A 19 12.62 6.07 12.08
CA GLY A 19 13.56 5.06 12.57
C GLY A 19 14.68 5.64 13.45
N SER A 20 14.57 6.90 13.94
CA SER A 20 15.64 7.61 14.64
C SER A 20 15.09 8.62 15.63
N PHE A 21 15.65 8.63 16.85
CA PHE A 21 15.33 9.63 17.87
C PHE A 21 15.73 11.03 17.45
N ASP A 22 16.86 11.18 16.75
CA ASP A 22 17.34 12.48 16.29
C ASP A 22 16.45 13.08 15.22
N ARG A 23 16.10 12.27 14.18
CA ARG A 23 15.17 12.71 13.13
C ARG A 23 13.76 12.96 13.65
N ALA A 24 13.32 12.19 14.62
CA ALA A 24 12.05 12.44 15.31
C ALA A 24 12.07 13.79 16.05
N GLY A 25 13.19 14.13 16.72
CA GLY A 25 13.39 15.42 17.35
C GLY A 25 13.32 16.58 16.35
N GLN A 26 14.01 16.47 15.21
CA GLN A 26 13.94 17.45 14.13
C GLN A 26 12.50 17.62 13.60
N ARG A 27 11.79 16.51 13.35
CA ARG A 27 10.41 16.54 12.85
C ARG A 27 9.42 17.22 13.81
N LEU A 28 9.63 17.04 15.12
CA LEU A 28 8.77 17.59 16.18
C LEU A 28 9.29 18.93 16.75
N ASN A 29 10.37 19.48 16.20
CA ASN A 29 11.05 20.70 16.69
C ASN A 29 11.40 20.65 18.18
N VAL A 30 11.91 19.50 18.65
CA VAL A 30 12.38 19.29 20.03
C VAL A 30 13.73 18.59 20.03
N THR A 31 14.42 18.62 21.18
CA THR A 31 15.72 17.94 21.31
C THR A 31 15.57 16.43 21.35
N THR A 32 16.60 15.69 20.93
CA THR A 32 16.68 14.23 21.07
C THR A 32 16.49 13.77 22.51
N SER A 33 16.99 14.55 23.47
CA SER A 33 16.79 14.32 24.90
C SER A 33 15.32 14.37 25.29
N ALA A 34 14.57 15.35 24.79
CA ALA A 34 13.13 15.47 25.02
C ALA A 34 12.37 14.26 24.46
N ILE A 35 12.69 13.83 23.22
CA ILE A 35 12.14 12.60 22.61
C ILE A 35 12.40 11.39 23.53
N SER A 36 13.65 11.23 23.98
CA SER A 36 14.05 10.11 24.85
C SER A 36 13.29 10.13 26.20
N GLN A 37 13.09 11.33 26.77
CA GLN A 37 12.35 11.50 28.03
C GLN A 37 10.87 11.18 27.86
N ARG A 38 10.22 11.66 26.77
CA ARG A 38 8.81 11.39 26.47
C ARG A 38 8.56 9.90 26.26
N VAL A 39 9.42 9.21 25.50
CA VAL A 39 9.33 7.74 25.30
C VAL A 39 9.49 7.00 26.65
N LYS A 40 10.53 7.30 27.42
CA LYS A 40 10.76 6.68 28.74
C LYS A 40 9.62 6.93 29.73
N ALA A 41 9.01 8.13 29.70
CA ALA A 41 7.86 8.45 30.56
C ALA A 41 6.64 7.60 30.16
N LEU A 42 6.38 7.45 28.86
CA LEU A 42 5.28 6.63 28.37
C LEU A 42 5.52 5.14 28.65
N GLU A 43 6.74 4.62 28.42
CA GLU A 43 7.11 3.23 28.73
C GLU A 43 6.94 2.92 30.21
N ARG A 44 7.33 3.84 31.10
CA ARG A 44 7.11 3.71 32.56
C ARG A 44 5.63 3.72 32.92
N ALA A 45 4.84 4.61 32.30
CA ALA A 45 3.41 4.69 32.56
C ALA A 45 2.65 3.43 32.12
N LEU A 46 3.07 2.80 31.05
CA LEU A 46 2.50 1.58 30.50
C LEU A 46 3.11 0.29 31.05
N GLY A 47 4.26 0.37 31.73
CA GLY A 47 5.01 -0.79 32.21
C GLY A 47 5.58 -1.67 31.08
N GLN A 48 5.75 -1.11 29.87
CA GLN A 48 6.13 -1.83 28.66
C GLN A 48 7.19 -1.06 27.87
N VAL A 49 8.17 -1.77 27.32
CA VAL A 49 9.10 -1.19 26.34
C VAL A 49 8.39 -1.07 25.00
N LEU A 50 8.39 0.13 24.42
CA LEU A 50 7.71 0.42 23.16
C LEU A 50 8.65 0.44 21.96
N ILE A 51 9.91 0.86 22.17
CA ILE A 51 10.89 1.06 21.13
C ILE A 51 12.18 0.31 21.45
N ARG A 52 12.59 -0.60 20.56
CA ARG A 52 13.92 -1.21 20.58
C ARG A 52 14.89 -0.26 19.91
N ARG A 53 15.91 0.16 20.64
CA ARG A 53 16.98 1.00 20.11
C ARG A 53 17.84 0.20 19.13
N GLY A 54 18.22 0.82 18.02
CA GLY A 54 19.03 0.23 16.94
C GLY A 54 19.14 1.22 15.78
N THR A 55 19.76 0.83 14.69
CA THR A 55 19.82 1.61 13.46
C THR A 55 19.29 0.74 12.32
N PRO A 56 18.02 0.92 11.93
CA PRO A 56 17.01 1.83 12.48
C PRO A 56 16.39 1.35 13.81
N CYS A 57 15.79 2.27 14.58
CA CYS A 57 14.95 1.93 15.73
C CYS A 57 13.71 1.15 15.25
N ARG A 58 13.25 0.19 16.05
CA ARG A 58 12.08 -0.65 15.72
C ARG A 58 11.08 -0.64 16.89
N LEU A 59 9.80 -0.70 16.56
CA LEU A 59 8.76 -0.88 17.55
C LEU A 59 8.77 -2.31 18.13
N THR A 60 8.36 -2.42 19.38
CA THR A 60 7.94 -3.70 19.99
C THR A 60 6.47 -3.98 19.62
N PRO A 61 5.93 -5.18 19.88
CA PRO A 61 4.49 -5.42 19.75
C PRO A 61 3.63 -4.40 20.53
N ALA A 62 4.05 -4.02 21.75
CA ALA A 62 3.38 -2.96 22.53
C ALA A 62 3.51 -1.59 21.85
N GLY A 63 4.68 -1.28 21.28
CA GLY A 63 4.91 -0.06 20.51
C GLY A 63 4.02 0.04 19.27
N THR A 64 3.79 -1.07 18.57
CA THR A 64 2.87 -1.15 17.43
C THR A 64 1.43 -0.82 17.84
N VAL A 65 0.96 -1.34 18.98
CA VAL A 65 -0.37 -1.00 19.51
C VAL A 65 -0.47 0.50 19.83
N VAL A 66 0.57 1.09 20.43
CA VAL A 66 0.61 2.53 20.74
C VAL A 66 0.67 3.36 19.45
N LEU A 67 1.46 2.97 18.45
CA LEU A 67 1.52 3.67 17.16
C LEU A 67 0.15 3.74 16.50
N ARG A 68 -0.54 2.61 16.44
CA ARG A 68 -1.89 2.54 15.88
C ARG A 68 -2.83 3.53 16.57
N HIS A 69 -2.83 3.54 17.90
CA HIS A 69 -3.65 4.46 18.68
C HIS A 69 -3.24 5.92 18.47
N ALA A 70 -1.93 6.20 18.38
CA ALA A 70 -1.40 7.53 18.14
C ALA A 70 -1.89 8.11 16.81
N ARG A 71 -1.91 7.31 15.75
CA ARG A 71 -2.40 7.76 14.43
C ARG A 71 -3.90 8.00 14.39
N GLN A 72 -4.68 7.13 15.03
CA GLN A 72 -6.11 7.33 15.17
C GLN A 72 -6.45 8.60 15.95
N ALA A 73 -5.75 8.83 17.06
CA ALA A 73 -5.93 10.03 17.87
C ALA A 73 -5.53 11.31 17.10
N ALA A 74 -4.42 11.27 16.36
CA ALA A 74 -3.97 12.40 15.53
C ALA A 74 -4.98 12.77 14.43
N LEU A 75 -5.62 11.76 13.79
CA LEU A 75 -6.66 12.01 12.82
C LEU A 75 -7.87 12.71 13.45
N LEU A 76 -8.40 12.19 14.54
CA LEU A 76 -9.55 12.78 15.25
C LEU A 76 -9.24 14.18 15.79
N GLU A 77 -8.04 14.41 16.29
CA GLU A 77 -7.60 15.74 16.74
C GLU A 77 -7.53 16.73 15.58
N ALA A 78 -7.07 16.28 14.42
CA ALA A 78 -7.03 17.13 13.23
C ALA A 78 -8.43 17.46 12.70
N GLU A 79 -9.37 16.52 12.76
CA GLU A 79 -10.78 16.75 12.43
C GLU A 79 -11.42 17.76 13.38
N LEU A 80 -11.23 17.60 14.69
CA LEU A 80 -11.72 18.57 15.68
C LEU A 80 -11.21 19.99 15.39
N ARG A 81 -9.92 20.14 15.08
CA ARG A 81 -9.36 21.46 14.70
C ARG A 81 -9.99 22.03 13.43
N ALA A 82 -10.24 21.19 12.42
CA ALA A 82 -10.88 21.60 11.19
C ALA A 82 -12.33 22.06 11.41
N GLU A 83 -13.08 21.35 12.24
CA GLU A 83 -14.46 21.70 12.59
C GLU A 83 -14.52 23.02 13.37
N LEU A 84 -13.63 23.22 14.36
CA LEU A 84 -13.55 24.47 15.12
C LEU A 84 -13.17 25.65 14.22
N ALA A 85 -12.20 25.50 13.31
CA ALA A 85 -11.82 26.53 12.36
C ALA A 85 -12.96 26.91 11.42
N ALA A 86 -13.74 25.92 10.97
CA ALA A 86 -14.92 26.16 10.14
C ALA A 86 -16.02 26.91 10.91
N ALA A 87 -16.22 26.61 12.19
CA ALA A 87 -17.19 27.28 13.04
C ALA A 87 -16.81 28.76 13.28
N ASP A 88 -15.51 29.09 13.35
CA ASP A 88 -15.02 30.45 13.53
C ASP A 88 -14.93 31.25 12.19
N GLY A 89 -15.38 30.67 11.08
CA GLY A 89 -15.33 31.33 9.75
C GLY A 89 -13.92 31.55 9.21
N THR A 90 -12.91 30.99 9.84
CA THR A 90 -11.51 31.02 9.39
C THR A 90 -11.31 29.91 8.36
N SER A 91 -11.40 30.27 7.07
CA SER A 91 -11.23 29.35 5.92
C SER A 91 -9.77 28.89 5.74
N GLY A 92 -9.05 28.58 6.79
CA GLY A 92 -7.72 27.99 6.75
C GLY A 92 -7.84 26.54 7.17
N GLY A 93 -7.52 25.61 6.28
CA GLY A 93 -7.36 24.20 6.68
C GLY A 93 -6.45 24.08 7.91
N PRO A 94 -6.48 22.98 8.65
CA PRO A 94 -5.79 22.83 9.93
C PRO A 94 -4.32 23.22 9.76
N ALA A 95 -3.83 24.15 10.59
CA ALA A 95 -2.41 24.47 10.67
C ALA A 95 -1.64 23.17 10.93
N GLY A 96 -0.91 22.67 9.90
CA GLY A 96 -0.21 21.39 9.92
C GLY A 96 -0.82 20.29 9.06
N GLY A 97 -2.07 20.41 8.58
CA GLY A 97 -2.73 19.44 7.71
C GLY A 97 -2.98 18.07 8.35
N VAL A 98 -3.89 17.29 7.74
CA VAL A 98 -4.18 15.89 8.08
C VAL A 98 -3.39 14.99 7.15
N GLU A 99 -2.63 14.04 7.71
CA GLU A 99 -1.98 12.99 6.92
C GLU A 99 -2.83 11.72 6.95
N LEU A 100 -3.19 11.23 5.76
CA LEU A 100 -3.93 9.98 5.58
C LEU A 100 -2.99 8.92 4.97
N PRO A 101 -2.33 8.11 5.79
CA PRO A 101 -1.49 7.02 5.31
C PRO A 101 -2.36 5.87 4.79
N VAL A 102 -2.09 5.45 3.55
CA VAL A 102 -2.84 4.41 2.82
C VAL A 102 -1.89 3.44 2.17
N ALA A 103 -2.15 2.15 2.29
CA ALA A 103 -1.42 1.12 1.55
C ALA A 103 -2.17 0.76 0.26
N VAL A 104 -1.43 0.72 -0.84
CA VAL A 104 -1.96 0.40 -2.17
C VAL A 104 -0.96 -0.50 -2.88
N ASN A 105 -1.43 -1.54 -3.55
CA ASN A 105 -0.56 -2.36 -4.39
C ASN A 105 -0.17 -1.61 -5.67
N ALA A 106 1.00 -1.93 -6.21
CA ALA A 106 1.58 -1.23 -7.34
C ALA A 106 0.68 -1.19 -8.59
N ASP A 107 -0.05 -2.28 -8.86
CA ASP A 107 -0.92 -2.37 -10.03
C ASP A 107 -2.20 -1.55 -9.88
N SER A 108 -2.81 -1.51 -8.69
CA SER A 108 -3.92 -0.59 -8.41
C SER A 108 -3.48 0.87 -8.55
N LEU A 109 -2.28 1.20 -8.05
CA LEU A 109 -1.71 2.54 -8.17
C LEU A 109 -1.42 2.92 -9.63
N ALA A 110 -1.01 1.95 -10.46
CA ALA A 110 -0.74 2.17 -11.88
C ALA A 110 -2.01 2.20 -12.76
N THR A 111 -3.16 1.83 -12.25
CA THR A 111 -4.41 1.71 -13.04
C THR A 111 -5.52 2.64 -12.55
N TRP A 112 -6.27 2.24 -11.56
CA TRP A 112 -7.52 2.90 -11.15
C TRP A 112 -7.36 3.87 -9.98
N PHE A 113 -6.39 3.63 -9.09
CA PHE A 113 -6.23 4.44 -7.88
C PHE A 113 -5.89 5.93 -8.15
N PRO A 114 -5.23 6.33 -9.25
CA PRO A 114 -5.00 7.75 -9.56
C PRO A 114 -6.27 8.61 -9.58
N ALA A 115 -7.45 8.07 -9.89
CA ALA A 115 -8.72 8.78 -9.80
C ALA A 115 -9.06 9.26 -8.38
N VAL A 116 -8.44 8.66 -7.35
CA VAL A 116 -8.54 9.14 -5.96
C VAL A 116 -7.80 10.47 -5.79
N PHE A 117 -6.71 10.70 -6.54
CA PHE A 117 -5.94 11.94 -6.45
C PHE A 117 -6.75 13.15 -6.94
N ASP A 118 -7.56 12.97 -7.98
CA ASP A 118 -8.42 14.04 -8.52
C ASP A 118 -9.41 14.52 -7.45
N GLN A 119 -9.95 13.60 -6.66
CA GLN A 119 -10.85 13.95 -5.56
C GLN A 119 -10.07 14.54 -4.37
N ALA A 120 -8.93 13.93 -4.02
CA ALA A 120 -8.11 14.36 -2.89
C ALA A 120 -7.50 15.76 -3.08
N ALA A 121 -7.25 16.17 -4.32
CA ALA A 121 -6.78 17.52 -4.66
C ALA A 121 -7.75 18.63 -4.21
N ALA A 122 -9.03 18.30 -4.09
CA ALA A 122 -10.07 19.22 -3.62
C ALA A 122 -10.25 19.20 -2.07
N TRP A 123 -9.42 18.45 -1.33
CA TRP A 123 -9.53 18.36 0.13
C TRP A 123 -8.53 19.30 0.81
N PRO A 124 -9.01 20.44 1.35
CA PRO A 124 -8.11 21.42 1.95
C PRO A 124 -7.42 20.85 3.19
N GLY A 125 -6.11 21.00 3.25
CA GLY A 125 -5.31 20.58 4.40
C GLY A 125 -5.13 19.07 4.57
N VAL A 126 -5.52 18.24 3.60
CA VAL A 126 -5.28 16.78 3.61
C VAL A 126 -4.06 16.43 2.77
N ARG A 127 -3.24 15.54 3.27
CA ARG A 127 -2.11 14.92 2.56
C ARG A 127 -2.29 13.41 2.53
N LEU A 128 -2.29 12.83 1.34
CA LEU A 128 -2.20 11.37 1.19
C LEU A 128 -0.73 10.95 1.36
N ALA A 129 -0.49 9.96 2.21
CA ALA A 129 0.81 9.31 2.36
C ALA A 129 0.67 7.85 1.87
N LEU A 130 1.19 7.57 0.66
CA LEU A 130 1.03 6.25 0.06
C LEU A 130 2.17 5.32 0.45
N HIS A 131 1.81 4.11 0.86
CA HIS A 131 2.71 2.98 1.04
C HIS A 131 2.42 1.98 -0.08
N VAL A 132 3.42 1.77 -0.94
CA VAL A 132 3.31 0.80 -2.02
C VAL A 132 3.87 -0.53 -1.53
N GLU A 133 3.01 -1.52 -1.43
CA GLU A 133 3.35 -2.87 -0.98
C GLU A 133 2.60 -3.90 -1.83
N ASP A 134 3.06 -5.14 -1.76
CA ASP A 134 2.33 -6.26 -2.33
C ASP A 134 0.95 -6.39 -1.68
N GLU A 135 -0.05 -6.73 -2.47
CA GLU A 135 -1.45 -6.85 -2.05
C GLU A 135 -1.67 -7.86 -0.91
N GLU A 136 -0.78 -8.86 -0.77
CA GLU A 136 -0.82 -9.84 0.32
C GLU A 136 -0.18 -9.28 1.62
N HIS A 137 0.64 -8.20 1.53
CA HIS A 137 1.34 -7.59 2.66
C HIS A 137 0.69 -6.31 3.19
N THR A 138 -0.19 -5.68 2.41
CA THR A 138 -0.87 -4.42 2.80
C THR A 138 -1.68 -4.55 4.10
N ALA A 139 -2.29 -5.71 4.35
CA ALA A 139 -3.00 -5.99 5.60
C ALA A 139 -2.09 -5.98 6.84
N GLY A 140 -0.79 -6.28 6.67
CA GLY A 140 0.22 -6.16 7.73
C GLY A 140 0.39 -4.71 8.19
N LEU A 141 0.56 -3.79 7.24
CA LEU A 141 0.70 -2.36 7.53
C LEU A 141 -0.51 -1.80 8.29
N LEU A 142 -1.71 -2.28 7.98
CA LEU A 142 -2.93 -1.89 8.68
C LEU A 142 -2.94 -2.43 10.12
N ARG A 143 -2.59 -3.72 10.33
CA ARG A 143 -2.47 -4.32 11.67
C ARG A 143 -1.45 -3.61 12.54
N ASP A 144 -0.33 -3.22 11.94
CA ASP A 144 0.76 -2.53 12.63
C ASP A 144 0.48 -1.04 12.84
N GLY A 145 -0.68 -0.55 12.38
CA GLY A 145 -1.07 0.86 12.52
C GLY A 145 -0.22 1.80 11.67
N VAL A 146 0.50 1.28 10.67
CA VAL A 146 1.29 2.10 9.73
C VAL A 146 0.38 2.88 8.81
N VAL A 147 -0.78 2.32 8.45
CA VAL A 147 -1.78 2.96 7.59
C VAL A 147 -3.18 2.96 8.23
N LEU A 148 -4.03 3.85 7.76
CA LEU A 148 -5.43 3.97 8.18
C LEU A 148 -6.37 3.16 7.28
N GLY A 149 -5.97 2.93 6.05
CA GLY A 149 -6.68 2.13 5.07
C GLY A 149 -5.72 1.39 4.14
N ALA A 150 -6.19 0.29 3.55
CA ALA A 150 -5.39 -0.54 2.66
C ALA A 150 -6.23 -1.18 1.55
N VAL A 151 -5.71 -1.18 0.33
CA VAL A 151 -6.17 -2.01 -0.77
C VAL A 151 -5.44 -3.35 -0.70
N SER A 152 -6.15 -4.47 -0.58
CA SER A 152 -5.57 -5.80 -0.39
C SER A 152 -6.34 -6.86 -1.18
N ALA A 153 -5.65 -7.90 -1.64
CA ALA A 153 -6.28 -9.11 -2.19
C ALA A 153 -6.64 -10.14 -1.09
N ASP A 154 -6.18 -9.94 0.15
CA ASP A 154 -6.50 -10.82 1.26
C ASP A 154 -7.96 -10.60 1.72
N PRO A 155 -8.83 -11.61 1.58
CA PRO A 155 -10.20 -11.52 2.05
C PRO A 155 -10.33 -11.63 3.58
N ALA A 156 -9.27 -11.95 4.31
CA ALA A 156 -9.32 -12.13 5.75
C ALA A 156 -9.62 -10.79 6.47
N PRO A 157 -10.52 -10.77 7.45
CA PRO A 157 -10.81 -9.57 8.20
C PRO A 157 -9.63 -9.19 9.10
N VAL A 158 -9.25 -7.91 9.07
CA VAL A 158 -8.30 -7.36 10.04
C VAL A 158 -9.05 -6.92 11.29
N HIS A 159 -8.60 -7.36 12.46
CA HIS A 159 -9.26 -7.03 13.72
C HIS A 159 -9.33 -5.50 13.93
N GLY A 160 -10.52 -5.01 14.28
CA GLY A 160 -10.77 -3.58 14.46
C GLY A 160 -10.99 -2.81 13.14
N CYS A 161 -10.98 -3.48 11.99
CA CYS A 161 -11.21 -2.87 10.68
C CYS A 161 -12.57 -3.25 10.09
N ARG A 162 -13.07 -2.40 9.19
CA ARG A 162 -14.14 -2.73 8.24
C ARG A 162 -13.50 -3.19 6.96
N ARG A 163 -14.14 -4.16 6.28
CA ARG A 163 -13.77 -4.61 4.96
C ARG A 163 -14.92 -4.38 3.99
N GLN A 164 -14.60 -3.90 2.80
CA GLN A 164 -15.52 -3.72 1.68
C GLN A 164 -14.90 -4.29 0.41
N ALA A 165 -15.67 -5.03 -0.38
CA ALA A 165 -15.23 -5.43 -1.71
C ALA A 165 -15.12 -4.20 -2.61
N LEU A 166 -14.06 -4.15 -3.42
CA LEU A 166 -13.81 -3.07 -4.38
C LEU A 166 -14.13 -3.56 -5.80
N THR A 167 -13.14 -4.06 -6.47
CA THR A 167 -13.16 -4.50 -7.87
C THR A 167 -12.43 -5.82 -8.02
N THR A 168 -12.37 -6.31 -9.24
CA THR A 168 -11.64 -7.52 -9.61
C THR A 168 -10.58 -7.17 -10.64
N MET A 169 -9.32 -7.45 -10.34
CA MET A 169 -8.23 -7.29 -11.29
C MET A 169 -7.94 -8.60 -12.01
N THR A 170 -8.01 -8.59 -13.32
CA THR A 170 -7.73 -9.77 -14.17
C THR A 170 -6.37 -9.59 -14.82
N TYR A 171 -5.45 -10.47 -14.48
CA TYR A 171 -4.11 -10.56 -15.08
C TYR A 171 -4.14 -11.56 -16.22
N ARG A 172 -3.70 -11.14 -17.40
CA ARG A 172 -3.57 -12.00 -18.59
C ARG A 172 -2.11 -12.18 -18.96
N PRO A 173 -1.73 -13.36 -19.47
CA PRO A 173 -0.36 -13.62 -19.89
C PRO A 173 -0.09 -12.96 -21.23
N TYR A 174 0.73 -11.92 -21.29
CA TYR A 174 1.09 -11.23 -22.53
C TYR A 174 2.56 -11.39 -22.87
N ALA A 175 2.84 -11.56 -24.16
CA ALA A 175 4.18 -11.54 -24.73
C ALA A 175 4.19 -10.75 -26.04
N ARG A 176 5.36 -10.34 -26.48
CA ARG A 176 5.55 -9.80 -27.82
C ARG A 176 5.39 -10.92 -28.86
N ALA A 177 4.69 -10.64 -29.96
CA ALA A 177 4.31 -11.65 -30.95
C ALA A 177 5.51 -12.41 -31.56
N ASP A 178 6.62 -11.72 -31.83
CA ASP A 178 7.84 -12.33 -32.37
C ASP A 178 8.57 -13.23 -31.36
N LEU A 179 8.60 -12.82 -30.08
CA LEU A 179 9.13 -13.64 -29.00
C LEU A 179 8.31 -14.94 -28.85
N LEU A 180 6.99 -14.82 -28.87
CA LEU A 180 6.10 -15.99 -28.80
C LEU A 180 6.28 -16.89 -30.02
N ALA A 181 6.35 -16.34 -31.22
CA ALA A 181 6.57 -17.09 -32.46
C ALA A 181 7.88 -17.89 -32.43
N ALA A 182 8.96 -17.30 -31.93
CA ALA A 182 10.26 -17.96 -31.76
C ALA A 182 10.23 -19.15 -30.80
N ALA A 183 9.36 -19.11 -29.77
CA ALA A 183 9.16 -20.18 -28.79
C ALA A 183 8.07 -21.20 -29.21
N THR A 184 7.40 -20.98 -30.35
CA THR A 184 6.27 -21.82 -30.79
C THR A 184 6.71 -22.92 -31.74
N GLY A 185 6.50 -24.19 -31.34
CA GLY A 185 6.72 -25.37 -32.15
C GLY A 185 5.42 -25.93 -32.75
N ARG A 186 5.47 -27.17 -33.26
CA ARG A 186 4.31 -27.85 -33.87
C ARG A 186 3.12 -28.08 -32.92
N HIS A 187 3.36 -28.10 -31.62
CA HIS A 187 2.36 -28.40 -30.58
C HIS A 187 1.99 -27.17 -29.75
N GLY A 188 2.37 -25.97 -30.18
CA GLY A 188 2.17 -24.71 -29.45
C GLY A 188 3.46 -24.17 -28.83
N PRO A 189 3.37 -23.12 -28.01
CA PRO A 189 4.55 -22.52 -27.37
C PRO A 189 5.18 -23.44 -26.33
N ASP A 190 6.50 -23.56 -26.36
CA ASP A 190 7.23 -24.21 -25.27
C ASP A 190 7.45 -23.21 -24.13
N LEU A 191 6.57 -23.31 -23.14
CA LEU A 191 6.59 -22.43 -21.97
C LEU A 191 7.87 -22.53 -21.12
N ARG A 192 8.69 -23.59 -21.30
CA ARG A 192 9.97 -23.76 -20.62
C ARG A 192 11.06 -22.88 -21.20
N THR A 193 10.93 -22.52 -22.47
CA THR A 193 11.90 -21.67 -23.19
C THR A 193 11.48 -20.20 -23.24
N LEU A 194 10.22 -19.89 -22.88
CA LEU A 194 9.68 -18.54 -22.90
C LEU A 194 9.89 -17.89 -21.51
N PRO A 195 10.82 -16.92 -21.34
CA PRO A 195 11.19 -16.39 -20.04
C PRO A 195 10.02 -15.59 -19.41
N PRO A 196 9.63 -15.88 -18.17
CA PRO A 196 8.67 -15.06 -17.44
C PRO A 196 9.35 -13.82 -16.86
N VAL A 197 8.77 -12.64 -17.07
CA VAL A 197 9.12 -11.43 -16.33
C VAL A 197 8.42 -11.50 -14.97
N ARG A 198 9.15 -11.33 -13.87
CA ARG A 198 8.62 -11.32 -12.50
C ARG A 198 8.79 -9.93 -11.90
N TYR A 199 7.88 -9.55 -11.00
CA TYR A 199 7.99 -8.27 -10.31
C TYR A 199 9.17 -8.31 -9.31
N ASP A 200 9.14 -9.22 -8.35
CA ASP A 200 10.20 -9.42 -7.37
C ASP A 200 10.31 -10.90 -6.95
N ALA A 201 10.95 -11.17 -5.82
CA ALA A 201 11.13 -12.52 -5.32
C ALA A 201 9.86 -13.13 -4.67
N LYS A 202 8.86 -12.29 -4.35
CA LYS A 202 7.58 -12.69 -3.74
C LYS A 202 6.49 -12.90 -4.81
N ASP A 203 6.66 -12.28 -5.99
CA ASP A 203 5.73 -12.43 -7.12
C ASP A 203 5.73 -13.87 -7.62
N ASP A 204 4.59 -14.54 -7.48
CA ASP A 204 4.38 -15.93 -7.90
C ASP A 204 3.29 -16.08 -8.98
N LEU A 205 2.77 -14.98 -9.53
CA LEU A 205 1.70 -15.02 -10.54
C LEU A 205 2.10 -15.85 -11.75
N GLN A 206 3.30 -15.61 -12.30
CA GLN A 206 3.84 -16.33 -13.44
C GLN A 206 4.09 -17.80 -13.11
N ASP A 207 4.62 -18.07 -11.93
CA ASP A 207 4.92 -19.43 -11.49
C ASP A 207 3.64 -20.22 -11.21
N ARG A 208 2.58 -19.58 -10.71
CA ARG A 208 1.24 -20.20 -10.60
C ARG A 208 0.67 -20.53 -11.97
N ALA A 209 0.76 -19.62 -12.94
CA ALA A 209 0.28 -19.84 -14.30
C ALA A 209 1.05 -20.98 -14.98
N LEU A 210 2.38 -21.03 -14.84
CA LEU A 210 3.23 -22.11 -15.35
C LEU A 210 2.88 -23.46 -14.74
N ARG A 211 2.75 -23.54 -13.41
CA ARG A 211 2.35 -24.77 -12.71
C ARG A 211 0.98 -25.26 -13.14
N ALA A 212 0.01 -24.36 -13.31
CA ALA A 212 -1.32 -24.70 -13.79
C ALA A 212 -1.30 -25.25 -15.23
N ALA A 213 -0.33 -24.82 -16.04
CA ALA A 213 -0.08 -25.32 -17.39
C ALA A 213 0.82 -26.60 -17.44
N GLY A 214 1.17 -27.17 -16.27
CA GLY A 214 1.97 -28.40 -16.18
C GLY A 214 3.49 -28.18 -16.24
N VAL A 215 3.97 -26.93 -16.15
CA VAL A 215 5.39 -26.60 -16.03
C VAL A 215 5.75 -26.45 -14.57
N THR A 216 6.45 -27.45 -14.01
CA THR A 216 6.83 -27.49 -12.59
C THR A 216 8.28 -27.08 -12.35
N GLU A 217 9.10 -27.10 -13.39
CA GLU A 217 10.49 -26.66 -13.34
C GLU A 217 10.56 -25.13 -13.27
N ALA A 218 11.59 -24.63 -12.59
CA ALA A 218 11.86 -23.20 -12.54
C ALA A 218 12.29 -22.67 -13.92
N VAL A 219 11.52 -21.77 -14.49
CA VAL A 219 11.89 -21.07 -15.72
C VAL A 219 12.59 -19.78 -15.35
N PRO A 220 13.88 -19.58 -15.72
CA PRO A 220 14.60 -18.35 -15.44
C PRO A 220 14.02 -17.17 -16.22
N GLY A 221 14.07 -15.97 -15.61
CA GLY A 221 13.57 -14.76 -16.23
C GLY A 221 13.95 -13.49 -15.44
N PRO A 222 13.82 -12.32 -16.07
CA PRO A 222 14.16 -11.05 -15.46
C PRO A 222 13.24 -10.70 -14.29
N ARG A 223 13.74 -9.90 -13.33
CA ARG A 223 12.98 -9.33 -12.21
C ARG A 223 12.97 -7.82 -12.32
N ILE A 224 11.78 -7.23 -12.37
CA ILE A 224 11.56 -5.81 -12.61
C ILE A 224 10.57 -5.27 -11.55
N PRO A 225 11.06 -4.77 -10.40
CA PRO A 225 10.23 -4.38 -9.26
C PRO A 225 9.63 -2.96 -9.40
N ASN A 226 9.00 -2.71 -10.53
CA ASN A 226 8.27 -1.48 -10.84
C ASN A 226 7.22 -1.77 -11.91
N SER A 227 5.95 -1.46 -11.68
CA SER A 227 4.84 -1.82 -12.59
C SER A 227 5.00 -1.23 -14.00
N GLN A 228 5.42 0.03 -14.12
CA GLN A 228 5.60 0.65 -15.45
C GLN A 228 6.79 0.04 -16.19
N ALA A 229 7.92 -0.17 -15.51
CA ALA A 229 9.09 -0.82 -16.08
C ALA A 229 8.82 -2.29 -16.41
N PHE A 230 7.96 -2.97 -15.66
CA PHE A 230 7.52 -4.34 -15.95
C PHE A 230 6.76 -4.40 -17.28
N VAL A 231 5.79 -3.52 -17.50
CA VAL A 231 5.09 -3.39 -18.77
C VAL A 231 6.08 -3.10 -19.91
N ALA A 232 7.00 -2.15 -19.71
CA ALA A 232 8.03 -1.80 -20.70
C ALA A 232 8.94 -2.98 -21.02
N ALA A 233 9.31 -3.81 -20.06
CA ALA A 233 10.12 -5.01 -20.27
C ALA A 233 9.40 -6.06 -21.13
N VAL A 234 8.10 -6.28 -20.90
CA VAL A 234 7.29 -7.18 -21.73
C VAL A 234 7.15 -6.62 -23.15
N LEU A 235 6.88 -5.32 -23.30
CA LEU A 235 6.84 -4.63 -24.60
C LEU A 235 8.17 -4.71 -25.36
N ALA A 236 9.29 -4.63 -24.65
CA ALA A 236 10.62 -4.78 -25.25
C ALA A 236 10.95 -6.22 -25.65
N GLY A 237 10.16 -7.22 -25.21
CA GLY A 237 10.37 -8.62 -25.51
C GLY A 237 11.40 -9.32 -24.61
N LEU A 238 11.63 -8.82 -23.37
CA LEU A 238 12.48 -9.50 -22.40
C LEU A 238 11.86 -10.81 -21.90
N GLY A 239 10.54 -10.98 -22.08
CA GLY A 239 9.80 -12.16 -21.69
C GLY A 239 8.30 -11.92 -21.78
N TRP A 240 7.52 -12.85 -21.23
CA TRP A 240 6.09 -12.70 -21.03
C TRP A 240 5.78 -12.30 -19.60
N GLY A 241 4.63 -11.65 -19.37
CA GLY A 241 4.21 -11.23 -18.03
C GLY A 241 2.70 -11.32 -17.84
N MET A 242 2.30 -11.50 -16.59
CA MET A 242 0.90 -11.39 -16.17
C MET A 242 0.58 -9.90 -15.97
N LEU A 243 -0.25 -9.32 -16.84
CA LEU A 243 -0.56 -7.90 -16.88
C LEU A 243 -2.07 -7.65 -16.86
N PRO A 244 -2.56 -6.67 -16.08
CA PRO A 244 -3.90 -6.14 -16.26
C PRO A 244 -3.99 -5.38 -17.59
N ALA A 245 -5.07 -5.58 -18.34
CA ALA A 245 -5.26 -4.89 -19.64
C ALA A 245 -5.22 -3.35 -19.49
N ALA A 246 -5.67 -2.83 -18.35
CA ALA A 246 -5.66 -1.38 -18.07
C ALA A 246 -4.25 -0.76 -17.99
N GLN A 247 -3.19 -1.56 -17.83
CA GLN A 247 -1.80 -1.08 -17.87
C GLN A 247 -1.22 -1.00 -19.27
N LEU A 248 -1.88 -1.61 -20.26
CA LEU A 248 -1.34 -1.69 -21.61
C LEU A 248 -1.66 -0.42 -22.41
N PRO A 249 -0.69 0.20 -23.08
CA PRO A 249 -0.95 1.33 -23.95
C PRO A 249 -1.79 0.90 -25.15
N ALA A 250 -2.58 1.82 -25.71
CA ALA A 250 -3.33 1.55 -26.93
C ALA A 250 -2.39 1.11 -28.07
N GLY A 251 -2.77 0.05 -28.80
CA GLY A 251 -1.96 -0.47 -29.89
C GLY A 251 -0.66 -1.15 -29.45
N HIS A 252 -0.59 -1.69 -28.25
CA HIS A 252 0.61 -2.26 -27.62
C HIS A 252 1.30 -3.41 -28.39
N GLY A 253 0.60 -4.08 -29.33
CA GLY A 253 1.18 -5.15 -30.15
C GLY A 253 1.53 -6.44 -29.40
N LEU A 254 1.19 -6.56 -28.13
CA LEU A 254 1.33 -7.80 -27.36
C LEU A 254 0.18 -8.77 -27.70
N VAL A 255 0.45 -10.05 -27.60
CA VAL A 255 -0.52 -11.13 -27.77
C VAL A 255 -0.61 -11.97 -26.49
N GLU A 256 -1.75 -12.57 -26.23
CA GLU A 256 -1.89 -13.50 -25.12
C GLU A 256 -1.09 -14.78 -25.40
N VAL A 257 -0.43 -15.32 -24.38
CA VAL A 257 0.35 -16.56 -24.47
C VAL A 257 -0.60 -17.75 -24.38
N PRO A 258 -0.77 -18.54 -25.46
CA PRO A 258 -1.64 -19.72 -25.43
C PRO A 258 -1.16 -20.75 -24.43
N GLY A 259 -2.13 -21.43 -23.79
CA GLY A 259 -1.86 -22.46 -22.77
C GLY A 259 -1.69 -21.94 -21.36
N LEU A 260 -1.61 -20.60 -21.16
CA LEU A 260 -1.64 -19.98 -19.86
C LEU A 260 -3.03 -19.38 -19.57
N ALA A 261 -3.57 -19.65 -18.38
CA ALA A 261 -4.88 -19.13 -17.98
C ALA A 261 -4.73 -17.74 -17.33
N PRO A 262 -5.73 -16.84 -17.49
CA PRO A 262 -5.80 -15.61 -16.72
C PRO A 262 -5.89 -15.88 -15.22
N VAL A 263 -5.31 -14.97 -14.42
CA VAL A 263 -5.42 -14.99 -12.96
C VAL A 263 -6.30 -13.84 -12.53
N VAL A 264 -7.29 -14.14 -11.70
CA VAL A 264 -8.26 -13.17 -11.19
C VAL A 264 -7.99 -12.89 -9.71
N ARG A 265 -7.80 -11.63 -9.36
CA ARG A 265 -7.61 -11.16 -8.00
C ARG A 265 -8.76 -10.25 -7.60
N ARG A 266 -9.50 -10.62 -6.55
CA ARG A 266 -10.50 -9.75 -5.94
C ARG A 266 -9.78 -8.79 -4.99
N LEU A 267 -10.09 -7.50 -5.09
CA LEU A 267 -9.55 -6.48 -4.24
C LEU A 267 -10.57 -6.03 -3.21
N PHE A 268 -10.07 -5.73 -2.02
CA PHE A 268 -10.85 -5.28 -0.88
C PHE A 268 -10.25 -4.00 -0.33
N TRP A 269 -11.12 -3.08 0.10
CA TRP A 269 -10.75 -1.97 0.95
C TRP A 269 -10.88 -2.37 2.41
N HIS A 270 -9.82 -2.27 3.14
CA HIS A 270 -9.79 -2.43 4.59
C HIS A 270 -9.51 -1.08 5.21
N ARG A 271 -10.29 -0.67 6.21
CA ARG A 271 -10.04 0.54 6.99
C ARG A 271 -10.36 0.35 8.46
N TRP A 272 -9.76 1.14 9.32
CA TRP A 272 -10.11 1.16 10.74
C TRP A 272 -11.58 1.52 10.94
N LYS A 273 -12.22 0.88 11.94
CA LYS A 273 -13.55 1.24 12.45
C LYS A 273 -13.42 2.49 13.31
N LEU A 274 -13.18 3.61 12.66
CA LEU A 274 -13.06 4.92 13.28
C LEU A 274 -14.17 5.79 12.71
N ASP A 275 -14.84 6.54 13.56
CA ASP A 275 -15.78 7.57 13.15
C ASP A 275 -14.97 8.82 12.79
N SER A 276 -14.77 9.02 11.49
CA SER A 276 -13.86 10.01 10.93
C SER A 276 -14.34 10.42 9.56
N ALA A 277 -14.68 11.69 9.42
CA ALA A 277 -15.18 12.28 8.18
C ALA A 277 -14.15 12.18 7.04
N TRP A 278 -12.85 12.34 7.35
CA TRP A 278 -11.78 12.21 6.34
C TRP A 278 -11.59 10.77 5.88
N LEU A 279 -11.70 9.81 6.80
CA LEU A 279 -11.58 8.39 6.45
C LEU A 279 -12.81 7.90 5.68
N ASP A 280 -13.99 8.46 5.94
CA ASP A 280 -15.21 8.20 5.16
C ASP A 280 -15.07 8.79 3.74
N ARG A 281 -14.65 10.05 3.59
CA ARG A 281 -14.38 10.68 2.29
C ARG A 281 -13.35 9.90 1.47
N LEU A 282 -12.25 9.47 2.11
CA LEU A 282 -11.25 8.63 1.45
C LEU A 282 -11.84 7.29 0.99
N THR A 283 -12.69 6.68 1.83
CA THR A 283 -13.37 5.42 1.48
C THR A 283 -14.28 5.60 0.27
N ASP A 284 -15.07 6.66 0.25
CA ASP A 284 -15.97 6.95 -0.88
C ASP A 284 -15.19 7.19 -2.17
N ALA A 285 -14.07 7.93 -2.10
CA ALA A 285 -13.19 8.16 -3.25
C ALA A 285 -12.58 6.85 -3.78
N VAL A 286 -12.07 6.00 -2.88
CA VAL A 286 -11.49 4.70 -3.25
C VAL A 286 -12.54 3.78 -3.88
N VAL A 287 -13.74 3.72 -3.30
CA VAL A 287 -14.85 2.90 -3.83
C VAL A 287 -15.33 3.41 -5.18
N ALA A 288 -15.45 4.74 -5.34
CA ALA A 288 -15.86 5.34 -6.62
C ALA A 288 -14.83 5.08 -7.72
N ALA A 289 -13.54 5.27 -7.42
CA ALA A 289 -12.44 5.00 -8.36
C ALA A 289 -12.39 3.52 -8.78
N ALA A 290 -12.56 2.60 -7.83
CA ALA A 290 -12.56 1.17 -8.12
C ALA A 290 -13.74 0.74 -9.00
N ARG A 291 -14.95 1.31 -8.75
CA ARG A 291 -16.15 1.02 -9.56
C ARG A 291 -16.06 1.57 -10.98
N ALA A 292 -15.38 2.68 -11.18
CA ALA A 292 -15.19 3.26 -12.50
C ALA A 292 -14.21 2.45 -13.38
N ALA A 293 -13.46 1.52 -12.77
CA ALA A 293 -12.51 0.64 -13.45
C ALA A 293 -13.09 -0.73 -13.83
N ASP A 294 -14.30 -1.09 -13.34
CA ASP A 294 -15.05 -2.29 -13.73
C ASP A 294 -15.73 -2.09 -15.09
#